data_f6df6fa3d50bd6997269fc0035cda805
#
_entry.id   f6df6fa3d50bd6997269fc0035cda805
#
_cell.length_a   1.000
_cell.length_b   1.000
_cell.length_c   1.000
_cell.angle_alpha   90.00
_cell.angle_beta   90.00
_cell.angle_gamma   90.00
#
_symmetry.space_group_name_H-M   'P 1'
#
loop_
_entity.id
_entity.type
_entity.pdbx_description
1 polymer ?
#
loop_
_entity_poly.entity_id
_entity_poly.type
_entity_poly.pdbx_seq_one_letter_code
_entity_poly.pdbx_strand_id
1 'polypeptide(L)'
;MSDIITIGVIGLGNAGTPILNNLYKSKKYNLVAFDIDKNKLKNVSTDISKANSIKDLAQKCNAVLTCLPKPEHVLQAVDLSLIHI
;
A
#
# COMPACT_ATOMS: atom_id res chain seq x y z
N MET A 1 12.79 -15.49 -14.11
CA MET A 1 12.68 -15.01 -13.60
C MET A 1 11.63 -14.45 -13.35
N SER A 2 11.30 -14.32 -12.58
CA SER A 2 10.12 -13.92 -12.32
C SER A 2 10.00 -12.55 -12.27
N ASP A 3 9.06 -12.02 -12.79
CA ASP A 3 8.86 -10.63 -12.80
C ASP A 3 7.72 -10.29 -11.85
N ILE A 4 7.87 -10.72 -10.64
CA ILE A 4 6.83 -10.42 -9.65
C ILE A 4 6.78 -8.94 -9.39
N ILE A 5 5.61 -8.38 -9.55
CA ILE A 5 5.40 -6.96 -9.33
C ILE A 5 5.16 -6.69 -7.85
N THR A 6 5.70 -5.60 -7.37
CA THR A 6 5.46 -5.15 -6.00
C THR A 6 4.40 -4.07 -6.02
N ILE A 7 3.32 -4.30 -5.27
CA ILE A 7 2.20 -3.36 -5.18
C ILE A 7 2.15 -2.79 -3.77
N GLY A 8 2.08 -1.48 -3.69
CA GLY A 8 1.91 -0.79 -2.42
C GLY A 8 0.47 -0.39 -2.21
N VAL A 9 -0.02 -0.51 -0.99
CA VAL A 9 -1.36 -0.07 -0.64
C VAL A 9 -1.25 0.98 0.45
N ILE A 10 -1.73 2.18 0.18
CA ILE A 10 -1.73 3.27 1.13
C ILE A 10 -3.16 3.45 1.62
N GLY A 11 -3.34 3.39 2.91
CA GLY A 11 -4.67 3.53 3.50
C GLY A 11 -5.30 2.17 3.75
N LEU A 12 -5.37 1.79 5.02
CA LEU A 12 -5.84 0.46 5.40
C LEU A 12 -7.19 0.53 6.12
N GLY A 13 -8.06 1.39 5.66
CA GLY A 13 -9.39 1.48 6.23
C GLY A 13 -10.34 0.47 5.62
N ASN A 14 -11.62 0.83 5.57
CA ASN A 14 -12.66 -0.07 5.10
C ASN A 14 -12.48 -0.51 3.65
N ALA A 15 -11.86 0.30 2.83
CA ALA A 15 -11.64 -0.05 1.44
C ALA A 15 -10.28 -0.69 1.21
N GLY A 16 -9.25 -0.16 1.85
CA GLY A 16 -7.88 -0.62 1.60
C GLY A 16 -7.59 -1.99 2.16
N THR A 17 -8.12 -2.30 3.33
CA THR A 17 -7.87 -3.59 3.95
C THR A 17 -8.40 -4.76 3.12
N PRO A 18 -9.64 -4.71 2.62
CA PRO A 18 -10.11 -5.81 1.76
C PRO A 18 -9.29 -5.94 0.48
N ILE A 19 -8.88 -4.82 -0.10
CA ILE A 19 -8.06 -4.85 -1.32
C ILE A 19 -6.72 -5.52 -1.02
N LEU A 20 -6.08 -5.12 0.05
CA LEU A 20 -4.80 -5.70 0.44
C LEU A 20 -4.94 -7.21 0.67
N ASN A 21 -6.00 -7.61 1.37
CA ASN A 21 -6.23 -9.02 1.66
C ASN A 21 -6.47 -9.83 0.39
N ASN A 22 -7.21 -9.28 -0.57
CA ASN A 22 -7.44 -9.96 -1.82
C ASN A 22 -6.15 -10.12 -2.62
N LEU A 23 -5.32 -9.10 -2.64
CA LEU A 23 -4.03 -9.19 -3.32
C LEU A 23 -3.13 -10.21 -2.63
N TYR A 24 -3.18 -10.25 -1.30
CA TYR A 24 -2.38 -11.20 -0.55
C TYR A 24 -2.81 -12.64 -0.85
N LYS A 25 -4.12 -12.88 -0.94
CA LYS A 25 -4.61 -14.21 -1.21
C LYS A 25 -4.25 -14.70 -2.61
N SER A 26 -4.08 -13.77 -3.53
CA SER A 26 -3.76 -14.16 -4.90
C SER A 26 -2.36 -14.74 -5.02
N LYS A 27 -1.47 -14.35 -4.11
CA LYS A 27 -0.07 -14.80 -4.10
C LYS A 27 0.67 -14.49 -5.38
N LYS A 28 0.20 -13.49 -6.13
CA LYS A 28 0.83 -13.12 -7.38
C LYS A 28 1.75 -11.92 -7.27
N TYR A 29 1.69 -11.21 -6.15
CA TYR A 29 2.41 -9.95 -6.00
C TYR A 29 3.15 -9.89 -4.70
N ASN A 30 4.21 -9.12 -4.68
CA ASN A 30 4.82 -8.70 -3.43
C ASN A 30 4.03 -7.48 -2.96
N LEU A 31 3.77 -7.40 -1.68
CA LEU A 31 2.92 -6.33 -1.15
C LEU A 31 3.63 -5.51 -0.10
N VAL A 32 3.38 -4.21 -0.13
CA VAL A 32 3.87 -3.29 0.88
C VAL A 32 2.69 -2.45 1.32
N ALA A 33 2.50 -2.30 2.61
CA ALA A 33 1.38 -1.56 3.16
C ALA A 33 1.84 -0.34 3.93
N PHE A 34 1.05 0.69 3.92
CA PHE A 34 1.31 1.88 4.73
C PHE A 34 0.00 2.54 5.15
N ASP A 35 -0.01 3.03 6.38
CA ASP A 35 -1.11 3.85 6.87
C ASP A 35 -0.50 4.83 7.88
N ILE A 36 -1.04 6.04 7.91
CA ILE A 36 -0.62 7.05 8.87
C ILE A 36 -0.89 6.54 10.27
N ASP A 37 -1.99 5.80 10.45
CA ASP A 37 -2.34 5.22 11.73
C ASP A 37 -1.58 3.92 11.89
N LYS A 38 -0.58 3.92 12.71
CA LYS A 38 0.24 2.73 12.92
C LYS A 38 -0.53 1.56 13.52
N ASN A 39 -1.64 1.84 14.19
CA ASN A 39 -2.45 0.76 14.73
C ASN A 39 -3.06 -0.09 13.64
N LYS A 40 -3.35 0.51 12.49
CA LYS A 40 -3.89 -0.25 11.38
C LYS A 40 -2.83 -1.16 10.76
N LEU A 41 -1.58 -0.79 10.85
CA LEU A 41 -0.50 -1.62 10.35
C LEU A 41 -0.30 -2.86 11.20
N LYS A 42 -0.67 -2.81 12.46
CA LYS A 42 -0.48 -3.96 13.34
C LYS A 42 -1.36 -5.14 12.94
N ASN A 43 -2.45 -4.88 12.25
CA ASN A 43 -3.36 -5.94 11.84
C ASN A 43 -3.00 -6.55 10.49
N VAL A 44 -1.97 -6.03 9.85
CA VAL A 44 -1.54 -6.54 8.56
C VAL A 44 -0.67 -7.78 8.79
N SER A 45 -0.83 -8.77 7.93
CA SER A 45 -0.05 -9.99 8.03
C SER A 45 1.44 -9.70 8.11
N THR A 46 2.16 -10.47 8.90
CA THR A 46 3.60 -10.28 9.00
C THR A 46 4.32 -10.60 7.69
N ASP A 47 3.66 -11.32 6.79
CA ASP A 47 4.26 -11.63 5.49
C ASP A 47 4.21 -10.43 4.54
N ILE A 48 3.45 -9.41 4.88
CA ILE A 48 3.35 -8.21 4.06
C ILE A 48 4.30 -7.18 4.64
N SER A 49 5.15 -6.63 3.79
CA SER A 49 6.09 -5.60 4.22
C SER A 49 5.35 -4.32 4.58
N LYS A 50 5.87 -3.58 5.54
CA LYS A 50 5.27 -2.34 5.96
C LYS A 50 6.26 -1.22 5.71
N ALA A 51 5.82 -0.18 5.06
CA ALA A 51 6.68 0.95 4.78
C ALA A 51 6.70 1.91 5.96
N ASN A 52 7.77 2.65 6.07
CA ASN A 52 7.90 3.66 7.13
C ASN A 52 7.33 5.00 6.71
N SER A 53 7.15 5.21 5.44
CA SER A 53 6.62 6.44 4.90
C SER A 53 6.09 6.18 3.51
N ILE A 54 5.36 7.14 2.97
CA ILE A 54 4.86 7.03 1.60
C ILE A 54 6.01 7.01 0.62
N LYS A 55 7.03 7.81 0.87
CA LYS A 55 8.19 7.82 -0.01
C LYS A 55 8.89 6.47 0.00
N ASP A 56 9.03 5.87 1.19
CA ASP A 56 9.63 4.57 1.31
C ASP A 56 8.84 3.53 0.53
N LEU A 57 7.52 3.57 0.63
CA LEU A 57 6.66 2.65 -0.09
C LEU A 57 6.81 2.85 -1.59
N ALA A 58 6.79 4.09 -2.04
CA ALA A 58 6.87 4.38 -3.47
C ALA A 58 8.18 3.89 -4.08
N GLN A 59 9.25 3.96 -3.33
CA GLN A 59 10.54 3.51 -3.84
C GLN A 59 10.61 2.00 -3.99
N LYS A 60 9.78 1.28 -3.27
CA LYS A 60 9.81 -0.18 -3.29
C LYS A 60 8.80 -0.80 -4.24
N CYS A 61 7.87 0.00 -4.76
CA CYS A 61 6.74 -0.53 -5.47
C CYS A 61 6.73 -0.18 -6.95
N ASN A 62 6.18 -1.10 -7.75
CA ASN A 62 5.98 -0.84 -9.17
C ASN A 62 4.66 -0.12 -9.39
N ALA A 63 3.69 -0.35 -8.51
CA ALA A 63 2.38 0.30 -8.59
C ALA A 63 1.89 0.58 -7.19
N VAL A 64 1.12 1.62 -7.02
CA VAL A 64 0.61 2.02 -5.72
C VAL A 64 -0.89 2.30 -5.82
N LEU A 65 -1.64 1.72 -4.89
CA LEU A 65 -3.07 1.96 -4.78
C LEU A 65 -3.29 2.83 -3.56
N THR A 66 -4.01 3.92 -3.75
CA THR A 66 -4.34 4.81 -2.64
C THR A 66 -5.80 4.61 -2.29
N CYS A 67 -6.06 4.29 -1.02
CA CYS A 67 -7.40 4.03 -0.55
C CYS A 67 -7.73 4.94 0.62
N LEU A 68 -7.48 6.21 0.46
CA LEU A 68 -7.70 7.19 1.51
C LEU A 68 -9.13 7.73 1.44
N PRO A 69 -9.72 8.00 2.58
CA PRO A 69 -11.14 8.38 2.62
C PRO A 69 -11.44 9.77 2.08
N LYS A 70 -10.47 10.66 2.04
CA LYS A 70 -10.70 12.03 1.61
C LYS A 70 -9.70 12.44 0.56
N PRO A 71 -10.13 13.18 -0.46
CA PRO A 71 -9.23 13.60 -1.52
C PRO A 71 -8.01 14.39 -1.03
N GLU A 72 -8.18 15.21 -0.02
CA GLU A 72 -7.05 15.98 0.45
C GLU A 72 -5.99 15.10 1.07
N HIS A 73 -6.39 13.95 1.61
CA HIS A 73 -5.40 13.00 2.12
C HIS A 73 -4.63 12.37 0.97
N VAL A 74 -5.29 12.17 -0.14
CA VAL A 74 -4.62 11.63 -1.32
C VAL A 74 -3.56 12.61 -1.81
N LEU A 75 -3.90 13.88 -1.84
CA LEU A 75 -2.94 14.88 -2.30
C LEU A 75 -1.72 14.95 -1.39
N GLN A 76 -1.92 14.81 -0.10
CA GLN A 76 -0.79 14.80 0.80
C GLN A 76 0.06 13.55 0.66
N ALA A 77 -0.61 12.45 0.43
CA ALA A 77 0.09 11.20 0.36
C ALA A 77 0.90 11.07 -0.90
N VAL A 78 0.41 11.70 -1.92
CA VAL A 78 0.96 11.44 -3.12
C VAL A 78 1.89 12.42 -3.59
N ASP A 79 2.53 13.03 -2.83
CA ASP A 79 3.47 13.86 -3.20
C ASP A 79 4.12 13.42 -4.37
N LEU A 80 3.74 13.38 -5.09
CA LEU A 80 4.24 13.17 -5.95
C LEU A 80 4.49 12.41 -6.82
N SER A 81 4.11 11.98 -6.92
CA SER A 81 4.56 11.70 -7.97
C SER A 81 4.86 10.43 -8.42
N LEU A 82 4.78 9.55 -7.72
CA LEU A 82 5.16 8.25 -8.05
C LEU A 82 4.04 7.31 -8.06
N ILE A 83 2.84 7.81 -8.07
CA ILE A 83 1.70 6.95 -7.98
C ILE A 83 1.24 6.55 -9.34
N HIS A 84 1.10 5.27 -9.53
CA HIS A 84 0.61 4.74 -10.77
C HIS A 84 -0.51 3.82 -10.46
N ILE A 85 -1.63 4.11 -10.88
CA ILE A 85 -2.78 3.29 -10.56
C ILE A 85 -3.27 2.55 -11.74
#